data_1d533b1aaac5d3531885568404f1f2f8
#
_entry.id   1d533b1aaac5d3531885568404f1f2f8
#
_cell.length_a   1.000
_cell.length_b   1.000
_cell.length_c   1.000
_cell.angle_alpha   90.00
_cell.angle_beta   90.00
_cell.angle_gamma   90.00
#
_symmetry.space_group_name_H-M   'P 1'
#
loop_
_entity.id
_entity.type
_entity.pdbx_description
1 polymer ?
#
loop_
_entity_poly.entity_id
_entity_poly.type
_entity_poly.pdbx_seq_one_letter_code
_entity_poly.pdbx_strand_id
1 'polypeptide(L)'
;RMQIEIGGYRSLSKDVISKVYVPYSTGFDDQSYNTSKILNKGVEVTVSGQIVKTKDFKLNVSINAAYNANKLVEYNSPYSSYSTEQEGYPISSLFSGICTGIDPKLGIYTYKLRSDTDRKENNYRKDSNNYRFYIGTSNAPVNGGYSLSFSYKQFSLGVSGNYSIGNKINSEISSPASYSQIDATSVQNAPQTSRSDLYINHLNVSKDVVNRWTESNPITDGYPRLVDAYGTKISIDGKFLEDYTTTLSYITNGAFIENISYFKISNIYLNYSFPDAQWMRKARITSFGLTASVSNVCIFSNYSGIDPETPGAVYPQARNFTLGLNIGF
;
A
#
# COMPACT_ATOMS: atom_id res chain seq x y z
N ARG A 1 -0.68 -34.05 -16.95
CA ARG A 1 0.71 -33.63 -17.14
C ARG A 1 0.92 -32.33 -16.35
N MET A 2 2.08 -32.19 -15.73
CA MET A 2 2.50 -31.01 -14.99
C MET A 2 3.65 -30.35 -15.77
N GLN A 3 3.65 -29.03 -15.82
CA GLN A 3 4.70 -28.19 -16.40
C GLN A 3 5.20 -27.25 -15.31
N ILE A 4 6.51 -27.13 -15.20
CA ILE A 4 7.17 -26.22 -14.27
C ILE A 4 8.16 -25.40 -15.11
N GLU A 5 8.06 -24.09 -15.00
CA GLU A 5 8.99 -23.13 -15.58
C GLU A 5 9.64 -22.33 -14.47
N ILE A 6 10.96 -22.18 -14.51
CA ILE A 6 11.73 -21.42 -13.56
C ILE A 6 12.65 -20.50 -14.34
N GLY A 7 12.54 -19.21 -14.09
CA GLY A 7 13.39 -18.18 -14.66
C GLY A 7 14.12 -17.41 -13.57
N GLY A 8 15.33 -16.96 -13.87
CA GLY A 8 16.07 -16.07 -12.99
C GLY A 8 16.72 -14.96 -13.83
N TYR A 9 16.75 -13.75 -13.30
CA TYR A 9 17.37 -12.63 -14.00
C TYR A 9 18.19 -11.73 -13.06
N ARG A 10 19.12 -11.03 -13.67
CA ARG A 10 19.88 -9.95 -13.07
C ARG A 10 20.06 -8.85 -14.10
N SER A 11 19.52 -7.68 -13.83
CA SER A 11 19.58 -6.51 -14.70
C SER A 11 20.24 -5.35 -13.98
N LEU A 12 21.23 -4.71 -14.60
CA LEU A 12 21.86 -3.49 -14.11
C LEU A 12 21.58 -2.35 -15.09
N SER A 13 20.71 -1.44 -14.69
CA SER A 13 20.47 -0.18 -15.39
C SER A 13 21.50 0.85 -14.96
N LYS A 14 22.18 1.46 -15.91
CA LYS A 14 23.17 2.53 -15.69
C LYS A 14 22.63 3.84 -16.26
N ASP A 15 23.14 4.95 -15.77
CA ASP A 15 22.82 6.28 -16.25
C ASP A 15 21.30 6.56 -16.26
N VAL A 16 20.61 6.07 -15.21
CA VAL A 16 19.17 6.26 -15.06
C VAL A 16 18.90 7.73 -14.77
N ILE A 17 17.98 8.29 -15.53
CA ILE A 17 17.56 9.69 -15.37
C ILE A 17 16.68 9.80 -14.14
N SER A 18 17.07 10.66 -13.22
CA SER A 18 16.30 11.00 -12.02
C SER A 18 16.10 12.51 -11.95
N LYS A 19 14.96 12.92 -11.40
CA LYS A 19 14.73 14.31 -11.02
C LYS A 19 15.52 14.62 -9.76
N VAL A 20 16.28 15.70 -9.80
CA VAL A 20 17.08 16.19 -8.69
C VAL A 20 16.63 17.60 -8.35
N TYR A 21 16.25 17.81 -7.10
CA TYR A 21 15.95 19.15 -6.61
C TYR A 21 17.21 20.00 -6.64
N VAL A 22 17.11 21.18 -7.23
CA VAL A 22 18.21 22.12 -7.36
C VAL A 22 17.97 23.36 -6.50
N PRO A 23 19.02 24.11 -6.11
CA PRO A 23 18.84 25.36 -5.37
C PRO A 23 17.96 26.33 -6.16
N TYR A 24 17.04 27.00 -5.50
CA TYR A 24 16.14 28.01 -6.10
C TYR A 24 16.88 29.14 -6.83
N SER A 25 18.15 29.37 -6.51
CA SER A 25 19.01 30.30 -7.24
C SER A 25 19.23 29.96 -8.71
N THR A 26 18.95 28.72 -9.12
CA THR A 26 19.01 28.27 -10.52
C THR A 26 17.78 28.68 -11.34
N GLY A 27 16.72 29.12 -10.68
CA GLY A 27 15.43 29.43 -11.30
C GLY A 27 14.56 28.23 -11.60
N PHE A 28 14.94 27.04 -11.14
CA PHE A 28 14.19 25.78 -11.32
C PHE A 28 14.01 25.09 -9.96
N ASP A 29 12.93 24.34 -9.81
CA ASP A 29 12.69 23.51 -8.62
C ASP A 29 13.42 22.17 -8.74
N ASP A 30 13.41 21.55 -9.92
CA ASP A 30 14.11 20.30 -10.23
C ASP A 30 14.75 20.32 -11.63
N GLN A 31 15.71 19.45 -11.82
CA GLN A 31 16.32 19.17 -13.11
C GLN A 31 16.57 17.66 -13.26
N SER A 32 16.58 17.18 -14.49
CA SER A 32 16.83 15.77 -14.82
C SER A 32 18.32 15.51 -15.06
N TYR A 33 18.88 14.57 -14.31
CA TYR A 33 20.28 14.14 -14.43
C TYR A 33 20.40 12.62 -14.57
N ASN A 34 21.47 12.16 -15.21
CA ASN A 34 21.86 10.76 -15.26
C ASN A 34 22.61 10.41 -13.96
N THR A 35 21.90 10.11 -12.90
CA THR A 35 22.46 10.04 -11.55
C THR A 35 22.57 8.66 -10.98
N SER A 36 21.83 7.68 -11.50
CA SER A 36 21.58 6.46 -10.76
C SER A 36 22.01 5.20 -11.49
N LYS A 37 22.47 4.21 -10.70
CA LYS A 37 22.62 2.82 -11.13
C LYS A 37 21.69 1.94 -10.30
N ILE A 38 20.84 1.18 -10.96
CA ILE A 38 19.81 0.36 -10.33
C ILE A 38 20.03 -1.10 -10.69
N LEU A 39 20.13 -1.94 -9.68
CA LEU A 39 20.23 -3.38 -9.83
C LEU A 39 18.89 -4.04 -9.50
N ASN A 40 18.34 -4.79 -10.45
CA ASN A 40 17.21 -5.67 -10.25
C ASN A 40 17.67 -7.13 -10.35
N LYS A 41 17.21 -7.94 -9.42
CA LYS A 41 17.40 -9.40 -9.41
C LYS A 41 16.07 -10.06 -9.11
N GLY A 42 15.76 -11.12 -9.84
CA GLY A 42 14.50 -11.78 -9.61
C GLY A 42 14.54 -13.26 -9.96
N VAL A 43 13.55 -13.95 -9.43
CA VAL A 43 13.24 -15.33 -9.74
C VAL A 43 11.75 -15.42 -10.03
N GLU A 44 11.41 -16.14 -11.09
CA GLU A 44 10.05 -16.37 -11.53
C GLU A 44 9.80 -17.86 -11.61
N VAL A 45 8.66 -18.30 -11.10
CA VAL A 45 8.25 -19.70 -11.13
C VAL A 45 6.81 -19.78 -11.61
N THR A 46 6.58 -20.64 -12.59
CA THR A 46 5.22 -20.99 -13.04
C THR A 46 5.03 -22.50 -12.92
N VAL A 47 3.98 -22.90 -12.25
CA VAL A 47 3.58 -24.31 -12.13
C VAL A 47 2.17 -24.44 -12.69
N SER A 48 2.01 -25.26 -13.70
CA SER A 48 0.71 -25.54 -14.30
C SER A 48 0.53 -27.01 -14.56
N GLY A 49 -0.71 -27.47 -14.50
CA GLY A 49 -0.97 -28.86 -14.79
C GLY A 49 -2.43 -29.27 -14.65
N GLN A 50 -2.71 -30.39 -15.26
CA GLN A 50 -3.97 -31.09 -15.09
C GLN A 50 -3.85 -32.09 -13.92
N ILE A 51 -4.32 -31.65 -12.74
CA ILE A 51 -4.17 -32.40 -11.48
C ILE A 51 -5.07 -33.64 -11.47
N VAL A 52 -6.28 -33.50 -12.00
CA VAL A 52 -7.22 -34.61 -12.13
C VAL A 52 -7.74 -34.68 -13.57
N LYS A 53 -7.78 -35.88 -14.12
CA LYS A 53 -8.37 -36.18 -15.42
C LYS A 53 -9.07 -37.52 -15.37
N THR A 54 -10.39 -37.49 -15.37
CA THR A 54 -11.24 -38.63 -15.57
C THR A 54 -12.09 -38.43 -16.83
N LYS A 55 -12.97 -39.38 -17.12
CA LYS A 55 -13.88 -39.26 -18.27
C LYS A 55 -14.80 -38.05 -18.17
N ASP A 56 -15.34 -37.79 -17.00
CA ASP A 56 -16.35 -36.76 -16.77
C ASP A 56 -15.79 -35.54 -16.04
N PHE A 57 -14.62 -35.65 -15.39
CA PHE A 57 -14.06 -34.62 -14.52
C PHE A 57 -12.63 -34.25 -14.90
N LYS A 58 -12.35 -32.95 -14.97
CA LYS A 58 -11.01 -32.40 -15.19
C LYS A 58 -10.77 -31.23 -14.24
N LEU A 59 -9.58 -31.17 -13.65
CA LEU A 59 -9.11 -30.07 -12.84
C LEU A 59 -7.75 -29.60 -13.36
N ASN A 60 -7.70 -28.36 -13.83
CA ASN A 60 -6.45 -27.69 -14.21
C ASN A 60 -6.15 -26.63 -13.18
N VAL A 61 -4.87 -26.51 -12.83
CA VAL A 61 -4.35 -25.52 -11.89
C VAL A 61 -3.16 -24.85 -12.54
N SER A 62 -3.07 -23.54 -12.42
CA SER A 62 -1.89 -22.76 -12.79
C SER A 62 -1.63 -21.73 -11.70
N ILE A 63 -0.36 -21.64 -11.26
CA ILE A 63 0.09 -20.68 -10.28
C ILE A 63 1.42 -20.13 -10.78
N ASN A 64 1.58 -18.84 -10.76
CA ASN A 64 2.85 -18.18 -10.98
C ASN A 64 3.22 -17.30 -9.79
N ALA A 65 4.51 -17.16 -9.55
CA ALA A 65 5.09 -16.30 -8.54
C ALA A 65 6.36 -15.66 -9.08
N ALA A 66 6.51 -14.37 -8.85
CA ALA A 66 7.72 -13.61 -9.15
C ALA A 66 8.23 -12.93 -7.88
N TYR A 67 9.51 -13.10 -7.60
CA TYR A 67 10.21 -12.34 -6.58
C TYR A 67 11.20 -11.39 -7.25
N ASN A 68 11.10 -10.10 -6.95
CA ASN A 68 12.02 -9.07 -7.43
C ASN A 68 12.66 -8.31 -6.28
N ALA A 69 13.99 -8.31 -6.23
CA ALA A 69 14.77 -7.47 -5.34
C ALA A 69 15.40 -6.33 -6.14
N ASN A 70 14.99 -5.11 -5.84
CA ASN A 70 15.51 -3.87 -6.39
C ASN A 70 16.53 -3.24 -5.44
N LYS A 71 17.60 -2.65 -5.97
CA LYS A 71 18.62 -1.95 -5.18
C LYS A 71 19.18 -0.77 -5.96
N LEU A 72 19.17 0.40 -5.35
CA LEU A 72 19.93 1.56 -5.78
C LEU A 72 21.42 1.31 -5.43
N VAL A 73 22.24 1.10 -6.44
CA VAL A 73 23.66 0.75 -6.27
C VAL A 73 24.53 1.98 -6.13
N GLU A 74 24.18 3.02 -6.89
CA GLU A 74 24.93 4.28 -6.95
C GLU A 74 23.95 5.42 -7.23
N TYR A 75 24.13 6.50 -6.53
CA TYR A 75 23.33 7.72 -6.68
C TYR A 75 24.22 8.95 -6.68
N ASN A 76 24.64 9.38 -7.85
CA ASN A 76 25.53 10.52 -8.08
C ASN A 76 24.72 11.80 -8.30
N SER A 77 23.99 12.24 -7.28
CA SER A 77 23.28 13.52 -7.35
C SER A 77 24.17 14.66 -6.87
N PRO A 78 24.30 15.74 -7.63
CA PRO A 78 25.03 16.92 -7.17
C PRO A 78 24.38 17.59 -5.94
N TYR A 79 23.12 17.23 -5.64
CA TYR A 79 22.33 17.77 -4.55
C TYR A 79 21.69 16.67 -3.69
N SER A 80 22.48 15.68 -3.30
CA SER A 80 22.03 14.48 -2.58
C SER A 80 21.31 14.77 -1.25
N SER A 81 21.56 15.91 -0.64
CA SER A 81 20.91 16.33 0.62
C SER A 81 19.39 16.52 0.50
N TYR A 82 18.86 16.68 -0.71
CA TYR A 82 17.43 16.84 -0.97
C TYR A 82 16.74 15.56 -1.46
N SER A 83 17.48 14.47 -1.62
CA SER A 83 16.92 13.21 -2.08
C SER A 83 16.41 12.34 -0.93
N THR A 84 15.27 11.69 -1.15
CA THR A 84 14.76 10.61 -0.28
C THR A 84 15.35 9.25 -0.64
N GLU A 85 15.99 9.13 -1.80
CA GLU A 85 16.62 7.90 -2.27
C GLU A 85 17.96 7.67 -1.56
N GLN A 86 18.21 6.44 -1.14
CA GLN A 86 19.45 6.06 -0.45
C GLN A 86 20.09 4.86 -1.12
N GLU A 87 21.41 4.95 -1.32
CA GLU A 87 22.21 3.81 -1.80
C GLU A 87 22.09 2.61 -0.87
N GLY A 88 22.05 1.45 -1.47
CA GLY A 88 21.92 0.20 -0.71
C GLY A 88 20.49 -0.27 -0.50
N TYR A 89 19.50 0.58 -0.73
CA TYR A 89 18.07 0.31 -0.55
C TYR A 89 17.33 0.27 -1.89
N PRO A 90 16.11 -0.29 -1.94
CA PRO A 90 15.23 -0.19 -3.09
C PRO A 90 14.87 1.27 -3.42
N ILE A 91 14.67 1.59 -4.71
CA ILE A 91 14.25 2.95 -5.14
C ILE A 91 12.86 3.35 -4.62
N SER A 92 12.03 2.37 -4.25
CA SER A 92 10.70 2.58 -3.66
C SER A 92 10.70 2.45 -2.14
N SER A 93 11.85 2.71 -1.51
CA SER A 93 12.02 2.57 -0.07
C SER A 93 11.22 3.60 0.71
N LEU A 94 10.62 3.14 1.78
CA LEU A 94 9.97 3.97 2.78
C LEU A 94 10.89 4.11 3.99
N PHE A 95 11.21 5.36 4.32
CA PHE A 95 11.99 5.70 5.51
C PHE A 95 11.13 6.55 6.44
N SER A 96 11.02 6.15 7.69
CA SER A 96 10.24 6.85 8.70
C SER A 96 10.71 6.53 10.11
N GLY A 97 10.13 7.20 11.10
CA GLY A 97 10.25 6.82 12.50
C GLY A 97 9.59 5.47 12.77
N ILE A 98 10.12 4.71 13.69
CA ILE A 98 9.42 3.51 14.21
C ILE A 98 8.67 3.93 15.46
N CYS A 99 7.33 3.99 15.37
CA CYS A 99 6.46 4.27 16.51
C CYS A 99 6.56 3.12 17.52
N THR A 100 6.75 3.45 18.79
CA THR A 100 6.86 2.49 19.90
C THR A 100 5.65 2.51 20.82
N GLY A 101 4.67 3.35 20.53
CA GLY A 101 3.43 3.48 21.31
C GLY A 101 3.14 4.92 21.71
N ILE A 102 2.37 5.10 22.76
CA ILE A 102 1.96 6.39 23.31
C ILE A 102 2.51 6.53 24.74
N ASP A 103 3.13 7.66 25.04
CA ASP A 103 3.49 8.01 26.40
C ASP A 103 2.23 8.19 27.25
N PRO A 104 2.01 7.38 28.29
CA PRO A 104 0.77 7.43 29.07
C PRO A 104 0.60 8.71 29.87
N LYS A 105 1.67 9.45 30.18
CA LYS A 105 1.60 10.73 30.92
C LYS A 105 1.32 11.89 29.99
N LEU A 106 1.90 11.87 28.78
CA LEU A 106 1.87 12.99 27.86
C LEU A 106 0.84 12.82 26.75
N GLY A 107 0.43 11.58 26.46
CA GLY A 107 -0.49 11.26 25.38
C GLY A 107 0.07 11.52 23.98
N ILE A 108 1.38 11.44 23.82
CA ILE A 108 2.08 11.68 22.55
C ILE A 108 2.73 10.39 22.05
N TYR A 109 2.89 10.27 20.73
CA TYR A 109 3.62 9.13 20.16
C TYR A 109 5.08 9.14 20.61
N THR A 110 5.57 7.96 20.94
CA THR A 110 6.98 7.70 21.21
C THR A 110 7.62 6.98 20.05
N TYR A 111 8.89 7.26 19.79
CA TYR A 111 9.62 6.72 18.65
C TYR A 111 10.95 6.13 19.07
N LYS A 112 11.38 5.12 18.33
CA LYS A 112 12.72 4.56 18.46
C LYS A 112 13.76 5.57 17.99
N LEU A 113 14.80 5.76 18.82
CA LEU A 113 15.99 6.54 18.48
C LEU A 113 17.17 5.61 18.26
N ARG A 114 18.17 6.03 17.46
CA ARG A 114 19.39 5.27 17.23
C ARG A 114 20.31 5.27 18.43
N SER A 115 20.29 6.33 19.23
CA SER A 115 21.07 6.40 20.47
C SER A 115 20.25 6.99 21.63
N ASP A 116 20.50 6.53 22.84
CA ASP A 116 19.85 7.07 24.04
C ASP A 116 20.36 8.48 24.42
N THR A 117 21.51 8.87 23.91
CA THR A 117 22.12 10.22 24.13
C THR A 117 21.25 11.30 23.49
N ASP A 118 20.63 11.01 22.35
CA ASP A 118 19.78 11.96 21.61
C ASP A 118 18.47 12.27 22.33
N ARG A 119 18.04 11.37 23.21
CA ARG A 119 16.80 11.54 23.99
C ARG A 119 16.92 12.64 25.04
N LYS A 120 18.12 12.85 25.62
CA LYS A 120 18.36 13.82 26.69
C LYS A 120 18.56 15.26 26.17
N GLU A 121 19.03 15.42 24.93
CA GLU A 121 19.48 16.71 24.40
C GLU A 121 18.55 17.32 23.35
N ASN A 122 17.40 16.72 23.05
CA ASN A 122 16.51 17.09 21.93
C ASN A 122 17.25 17.13 20.56
N ASN A 123 18.37 16.44 20.41
CA ASN A 123 19.20 16.44 19.21
C ASN A 123 18.53 15.71 18.03
N TYR A 124 17.48 14.92 18.28
CA TYR A 124 16.66 14.31 17.21
C TYR A 124 16.10 15.34 16.21
N ARG A 125 15.97 16.61 16.62
CA ARG A 125 15.54 17.72 15.76
C ARG A 125 16.62 18.19 14.80
N LYS A 126 17.91 17.98 15.14
CA LYS A 126 19.03 18.48 14.36
C LYS A 126 19.40 17.59 13.19
N ASP A 127 19.15 16.28 13.32
CA ASP A 127 19.46 15.31 12.27
C ASP A 127 18.35 14.26 12.16
N SER A 128 17.65 14.25 11.02
CA SER A 128 16.60 13.27 10.72
C SER A 128 17.10 11.83 10.68
N ASN A 129 18.40 11.61 10.49
CA ASN A 129 18.99 10.27 10.50
C ASN A 129 18.91 9.59 11.87
N ASN A 130 18.73 10.33 12.95
CA ASN A 130 18.64 9.78 14.30
C ASN A 130 17.36 8.99 14.54
N TYR A 131 16.28 9.28 13.80
CA TYR A 131 14.98 8.60 13.94
C TYR A 131 14.46 7.98 12.65
N ARG A 132 15.11 8.20 11.50
CA ARG A 132 14.71 7.58 10.22
C ARG A 132 15.28 6.18 10.09
N PHE A 133 14.40 5.22 9.91
CA PHE A 133 14.72 3.82 9.67
C PHE A 133 14.11 3.37 8.36
N TYR A 134 14.73 2.40 7.71
CA TYR A 134 14.11 1.70 6.60
C TYR A 134 12.95 0.86 7.13
N ILE A 135 11.75 1.14 6.67
CA ILE A 135 10.51 0.49 7.12
C ILE A 135 10.09 -0.60 6.13
N GLY A 136 10.43 -0.45 4.87
CA GLY A 136 10.02 -1.35 3.80
C GLY A 136 9.99 -0.65 2.45
N THR A 137 9.26 -1.22 1.53
CA THR A 137 9.13 -0.72 0.16
C THR A 137 7.66 -0.58 -0.23
N SER A 138 7.33 0.41 -1.07
CA SER A 138 6.00 0.56 -1.64
C SER A 138 5.73 -0.43 -2.78
N ASN A 139 6.77 -0.92 -3.45
CA ASN A 139 6.65 -1.96 -4.45
C ASN A 139 6.71 -3.35 -3.80
N ALA A 140 5.77 -4.21 -4.12
CA ALA A 140 5.74 -5.56 -3.61
C ALA A 140 6.92 -6.38 -4.13
N PRO A 141 7.75 -6.97 -3.26
CA PRO A 141 8.81 -7.87 -3.70
C PRO A 141 8.29 -9.19 -4.26
N VAL A 142 7.11 -9.64 -3.84
CA VAL A 142 6.48 -10.87 -4.34
C VAL A 142 5.15 -10.55 -4.98
N ASN A 143 4.97 -10.97 -6.23
CA ASN A 143 3.74 -10.86 -7.00
C ASN A 143 3.42 -12.17 -7.69
N GLY A 144 2.17 -12.43 -7.91
CA GLY A 144 1.79 -13.60 -8.68
C GLY A 144 0.31 -13.66 -8.99
N GLY A 145 -0.03 -14.71 -9.73
CA GLY A 145 -1.39 -14.98 -10.11
C GLY A 145 -1.71 -16.48 -9.99
N TYR A 146 -2.97 -16.80 -10.02
CA TYR A 146 -3.44 -18.17 -10.00
C TYR A 146 -4.69 -18.31 -10.85
N SER A 147 -4.86 -19.49 -11.40
CA SER A 147 -6.09 -19.91 -12.08
C SER A 147 -6.41 -21.35 -11.79
N LEU A 148 -7.68 -21.61 -11.53
CA LEU A 148 -8.27 -22.92 -11.33
C LEU A 148 -9.37 -23.11 -12.38
N SER A 149 -9.34 -24.22 -13.10
CA SER A 149 -10.39 -24.57 -14.06
C SER A 149 -10.86 -25.98 -13.77
N PHE A 150 -12.10 -26.06 -13.44
CA PHE A 150 -12.82 -27.29 -13.10
C PHE A 150 -13.86 -27.57 -14.17
N SER A 151 -13.87 -28.76 -14.72
CA SER A 151 -14.90 -29.20 -15.68
C SER A 151 -15.52 -30.49 -15.23
N TYR A 152 -16.84 -30.57 -15.24
CA TYR A 152 -17.60 -31.74 -14.94
C TYR A 152 -18.74 -31.91 -15.97
N LYS A 153 -18.61 -32.92 -16.84
CA LYS A 153 -19.52 -33.12 -17.97
C LYS A 153 -19.69 -31.83 -18.79
N GLN A 154 -20.89 -31.24 -18.79
CA GLN A 154 -21.23 -30.01 -19.52
C GLN A 154 -20.91 -28.72 -18.78
N PHE A 155 -20.57 -28.80 -17.49
CA PHE A 155 -20.24 -27.62 -16.66
C PHE A 155 -18.75 -27.35 -16.65
N SER A 156 -18.39 -26.09 -16.73
CA SER A 156 -17.02 -25.61 -16.49
C SER A 156 -17.07 -24.42 -15.55
N LEU A 157 -16.33 -24.49 -14.46
CA LEU A 157 -16.14 -23.43 -13.49
C LEU A 157 -14.69 -22.98 -13.53
N GLY A 158 -14.45 -21.70 -13.63
CA GLY A 158 -13.11 -21.11 -13.51
C GLY A 158 -13.05 -20.06 -12.44
N VAL A 159 -11.93 -20.03 -11.74
CA VAL A 159 -11.59 -19.04 -10.74
C VAL A 159 -10.18 -18.53 -11.02
N SER A 160 -9.98 -17.23 -11.08
CA SER A 160 -8.67 -16.64 -11.25
C SER A 160 -8.49 -15.41 -10.38
N GLY A 161 -7.26 -15.14 -10.04
CA GLY A 161 -6.91 -14.02 -9.20
C GLY A 161 -5.42 -13.75 -9.19
N ASN A 162 -5.05 -12.76 -8.38
CA ASN A 162 -3.69 -12.31 -8.20
C ASN A 162 -3.41 -12.02 -6.73
N TYR A 163 -2.14 -11.93 -6.40
CA TYR A 163 -1.68 -11.57 -5.06
C TYR A 163 -0.42 -10.72 -5.12
N SER A 164 -0.25 -9.93 -4.08
CA SER A 164 0.89 -9.03 -3.90
C SER A 164 1.29 -9.05 -2.43
N ILE A 165 2.58 -9.25 -2.15
CA ILE A 165 3.05 -9.48 -0.78
C ILE A 165 4.30 -8.64 -0.51
N GLY A 166 4.32 -7.99 0.67
CA GLY A 166 5.49 -7.33 1.24
C GLY A 166 5.59 -5.84 0.93
N ASN A 167 4.60 -5.27 0.24
CA ASN A 167 4.53 -3.83 0.01
C ASN A 167 3.86 -3.11 1.18
N LYS A 168 4.30 -1.87 1.36
CA LYS A 168 3.81 -0.99 2.42
C LYS A 168 3.45 0.38 1.86
N ILE A 169 2.59 1.09 2.57
CA ILE A 169 2.22 2.47 2.25
C ILE A 169 2.16 3.28 3.53
N ASN A 170 2.42 4.57 3.41
CA ASN A 170 1.99 5.52 4.42
C ASN A 170 0.49 5.80 4.19
N SER A 171 -0.33 5.31 5.10
CA SER A 171 -1.79 5.42 4.98
C SER A 171 -2.28 6.73 5.55
N GLU A 172 -2.73 7.62 4.68
CA GLU A 172 -3.38 8.86 5.10
C GLU A 172 -4.75 8.60 5.76
N ILE A 173 -5.34 7.43 5.52
CA ILE A 173 -6.67 7.07 6.02
C ILE A 173 -6.63 6.69 7.49
N SER A 174 -5.62 5.94 7.90
CA SER A 174 -5.39 5.62 9.31
C SER A 174 -4.69 6.73 10.07
N SER A 175 -4.12 7.69 9.34
CA SER A 175 -3.47 8.85 9.93
C SER A 175 -4.51 9.78 10.56
N PRO A 176 -4.32 10.22 11.82
CA PRO A 176 -5.04 11.38 12.35
C PRO A 176 -4.68 12.67 11.61
N ALA A 177 -3.88 12.60 10.55
CA ALA A 177 -3.61 13.70 9.62
C ALA A 177 -4.84 14.19 8.86
N SER A 178 -5.91 13.43 8.81
CA SER A 178 -7.24 14.03 8.60
C SER A 178 -7.55 15.13 9.64
N TYR A 179 -6.78 15.20 10.71
CA TYR A 179 -6.72 16.34 11.62
C TYR A 179 -5.80 17.48 11.19
N SER A 180 -4.69 17.19 10.50
CA SER A 180 -3.71 18.20 10.07
C SER A 180 -4.06 18.81 8.71
N GLN A 181 -4.94 18.19 7.95
CA GLN A 181 -5.51 18.76 6.72
C GLN A 181 -6.64 19.76 6.97
N ILE A 182 -6.87 20.12 8.21
CA ILE A 182 -7.30 21.49 8.44
C ILE A 182 -6.09 22.33 8.09
N ASP A 183 -5.98 22.55 6.80
CA ASP A 183 -4.91 23.27 6.14
C ASP A 183 -4.57 24.49 6.98
N ALA A 184 -3.34 24.57 7.43
CA ALA A 184 -2.85 25.73 8.20
C ALA A 184 -3.11 27.04 7.45
N THR A 185 -3.26 27.01 6.13
CA THR A 185 -3.66 28.14 5.29
C THR A 185 -5.14 28.54 5.44
N SER A 186 -6.05 27.60 5.67
CA SER A 186 -7.45 27.93 5.96
C SER A 186 -7.67 28.40 7.40
N VAL A 187 -6.79 28.03 8.30
CA VAL A 187 -6.82 28.43 9.72
C VAL A 187 -6.10 29.75 9.98
N GLN A 188 -5.16 30.18 9.09
CA GLN A 188 -4.49 31.48 9.22
C GLN A 188 -5.45 32.69 9.22
N ASN A 189 -6.67 32.54 8.69
CA ASN A 189 -7.70 33.56 8.68
C ASN A 189 -8.84 33.32 9.66
N ALA A 190 -8.82 32.21 10.41
CA ALA A 190 -9.80 31.96 11.47
C ALA A 190 -9.35 32.64 12.76
N PRO A 191 -10.25 33.28 13.52
CA PRO A 191 -9.91 33.79 14.84
C PRO A 191 -9.39 32.62 15.68
N GLN A 192 -8.32 32.86 16.46
CA GLN A 192 -7.70 31.86 17.35
C GLN A 192 -8.70 31.42 18.42
N THR A 193 -9.45 30.41 18.09
CA THR A 193 -10.47 29.86 18.96
C THR A 193 -10.01 28.47 19.43
N SER A 194 -10.45 28.11 20.59
CA SER A 194 -10.01 26.96 21.37
C SER A 194 -10.30 25.62 20.66
N ARG A 195 -9.68 24.52 21.12
CA ARG A 195 -9.88 23.12 20.64
C ARG A 195 -11.33 22.68 20.50
N SER A 196 -12.26 23.33 21.19
CA SER A 196 -13.70 23.16 21.03
C SER A 196 -14.14 23.42 19.58
N ASP A 197 -13.42 24.23 18.82
CA ASP A 197 -13.82 24.64 17.49
C ASP A 197 -13.63 23.53 16.44
N LEU A 198 -12.73 22.58 16.66
CA LEU A 198 -12.65 21.35 15.85
C LEU A 198 -13.95 20.54 15.91
N TYR A 199 -14.60 20.52 17.06
CA TYR A 199 -15.90 19.88 17.22
C TYR A 199 -17.05 20.79 16.79
N ILE A 200 -16.92 22.10 16.96
CA ILE A 200 -17.93 23.09 16.60
C ILE A 200 -18.04 23.25 15.08
N ASN A 201 -16.94 23.11 14.35
CA ASN A 201 -16.92 23.23 12.88
C ASN A 201 -17.37 21.98 12.13
N HIS A 202 -17.96 20.99 12.82
CA HIS A 202 -18.54 19.78 12.22
C HIS A 202 -17.54 18.99 11.32
N LEU A 203 -16.26 18.99 11.66
CA LEU A 203 -15.27 18.24 10.90
C LEU A 203 -15.45 16.75 11.15
N ASN A 204 -15.60 16.00 10.07
CA ASN A 204 -15.62 14.55 10.14
C ASN A 204 -14.24 14.03 10.51
N VAL A 205 -14.17 13.34 11.64
CA VAL A 205 -12.97 12.62 12.09
C VAL A 205 -13.27 11.12 12.15
N SER A 206 -12.24 10.29 12.04
CA SER A 206 -12.43 8.85 12.22
C SER A 206 -13.07 8.56 13.58
N LYS A 207 -14.05 7.65 13.59
CA LYS A 207 -14.68 7.17 14.84
C LYS A 207 -13.69 6.57 15.82
N ASP A 208 -12.56 6.07 15.32
CA ASP A 208 -11.51 5.42 16.12
C ASP A 208 -10.83 6.41 17.08
N VAL A 209 -10.88 7.69 16.73
CA VAL A 209 -10.36 8.79 17.54
C VAL A 209 -11.17 9.00 18.83
N VAL A 210 -12.37 8.46 18.93
CA VAL A 210 -13.15 8.49 20.18
C VAL A 210 -12.38 7.82 21.31
N ASN A 211 -11.64 6.76 21.01
CA ASN A 211 -10.83 6.01 21.96
C ASN A 211 -9.38 6.53 22.09
N ARG A 212 -9.15 7.80 21.78
CA ARG A 212 -7.82 8.43 21.92
C ARG A 212 -7.38 8.55 23.37
N TRP A 213 -6.11 8.83 23.54
CA TRP A 213 -5.58 9.20 24.85
C TRP A 213 -6.25 10.46 25.39
N THR A 214 -6.63 10.42 26.67
CA THR A 214 -7.07 11.58 27.46
C THR A 214 -6.46 11.46 28.85
N GLU A 215 -6.45 12.55 29.62
CA GLU A 215 -5.98 12.51 31.02
C GLU A 215 -6.79 11.54 31.89
N SER A 216 -8.08 11.37 31.58
CA SER A 216 -8.97 10.41 32.24
C SER A 216 -8.89 8.99 31.71
N ASN A 217 -8.29 8.79 30.51
CA ASN A 217 -8.10 7.50 29.88
C ASN A 217 -6.69 7.41 29.27
N PRO A 218 -5.63 7.24 30.08
CA PRO A 218 -4.26 7.13 29.61
C PRO A 218 -4.03 5.77 28.97
N ILE A 219 -3.95 5.76 27.63
CA ILE A 219 -3.63 4.57 26.82
C ILE A 219 -2.18 4.60 26.37
N THR A 220 -1.63 3.43 26.05
CA THR A 220 -0.26 3.25 25.57
C THR A 220 -0.19 2.90 24.09
N ASP A 221 -1.34 2.63 23.46
CA ASP A 221 -1.48 2.27 22.05
C ASP A 221 -2.76 2.88 21.48
N GLY A 222 -2.83 3.08 20.16
CA GLY A 222 -3.97 3.68 19.48
C GLY A 222 -3.73 5.14 19.08
N TYR A 223 -4.65 6.05 19.39
CA TYR A 223 -4.55 7.46 19.00
C TYR A 223 -4.03 8.34 20.13
N PRO A 224 -3.13 9.28 19.83
CA PRO A 224 -2.57 10.20 20.80
C PRO A 224 -3.59 11.26 21.23
N ARG A 225 -3.18 12.13 22.11
CA ARG A 225 -3.96 13.32 22.50
C ARG A 225 -4.22 14.21 21.27
N LEU A 226 -5.36 14.89 21.27
CA LEU A 226 -5.61 15.93 20.28
C LEU A 226 -4.68 17.12 20.55
N VAL A 227 -4.02 17.55 19.49
CA VAL A 227 -3.22 18.78 19.49
C VAL A 227 -3.82 19.74 18.46
N ASP A 228 -3.77 21.04 18.75
CA ASP A 228 -4.18 22.03 17.78
C ASP A 228 -3.15 22.21 16.67
N ALA A 229 -3.53 22.90 15.59
CA ALA A 229 -2.66 23.14 14.44
C ALA A 229 -1.40 23.98 14.78
N TYR A 230 -1.42 24.69 15.90
CA TYR A 230 -0.32 25.51 16.38
C TYR A 230 0.60 24.81 17.38
N GLY A 231 0.34 23.54 17.64
CA GLY A 231 1.09 22.75 18.61
C GLY A 231 0.75 23.10 20.05
N THR A 232 0.18 22.14 20.72
CA THR A 232 0.03 22.28 22.17
C THR A 232 1.41 22.33 22.79
N LYS A 233 1.73 23.39 23.50
CA LYS A 233 2.91 23.45 24.35
C LYS A 233 2.77 22.37 25.42
N ILE A 234 3.52 21.30 25.29
CA ILE A 234 3.55 20.20 26.26
C ILE A 234 4.73 20.47 27.18
N SER A 235 4.47 20.62 28.46
CA SER A 235 5.51 20.73 29.46
C SER A 235 5.91 19.36 29.97
N ILE A 236 7.19 19.04 29.85
CA ILE A 236 7.81 17.87 30.49
C ILE A 236 8.83 18.41 31.48
N ASP A 237 8.65 18.09 32.77
CA ASP A 237 9.55 18.52 33.84
C ASP A 237 9.86 20.04 33.82
N GLY A 238 8.85 20.87 33.50
CA GLY A 238 8.98 22.30 33.41
C GLY A 238 9.65 22.82 32.12
N LYS A 239 10.02 21.96 31.18
CA LYS A 239 10.50 22.35 29.85
C LYS A 239 9.37 22.21 28.84
N PHE A 240 9.10 23.28 28.11
CA PHE A 240 8.15 23.24 27.00
C PHE A 240 8.78 22.51 25.80
N LEU A 241 8.09 21.50 25.28
CA LEU A 241 8.36 20.96 23.96
C LEU A 241 7.75 21.93 22.94
N GLU A 242 8.50 22.95 22.58
CA GLU A 242 8.15 23.79 21.44
C GLU A 242 8.25 22.95 20.19
N ASP A 243 7.31 23.10 19.25
CA ASP A 243 7.24 22.40 17.95
C ASP A 243 6.90 20.89 17.94
N TYR A 244 6.04 20.44 18.83
CA TYR A 244 5.51 19.09 18.68
C TYR A 244 4.83 18.86 17.32
N THR A 245 4.20 19.87 16.73
CA THR A 245 3.57 19.80 15.40
C THR A 245 4.55 19.62 14.25
N THR A 246 5.69 20.30 14.26
CA THR A 246 6.71 20.17 13.21
C THR A 246 7.40 18.82 13.28
N THR A 247 7.61 18.30 14.47
CA THR A 247 8.13 16.95 14.68
C THR A 247 7.10 15.89 14.28
N LEU A 248 5.80 16.14 14.51
CA LEU A 248 4.72 15.26 14.07
C LEU A 248 4.72 15.01 12.57
N SER A 249 4.90 16.01 11.72
CA SER A 249 4.80 15.85 10.27
C SER A 249 5.83 14.87 9.70
N TYR A 250 7.02 14.77 10.31
CA TYR A 250 8.06 13.84 9.87
C TYR A 250 8.06 12.48 10.58
N ILE A 251 7.56 12.44 11.80
CA ILE A 251 7.60 11.26 12.66
C ILE A 251 6.26 10.51 12.63
N THR A 252 5.13 11.19 12.52
CA THR A 252 3.78 10.60 12.47
C THR A 252 3.59 9.66 11.28
N ASN A 253 4.29 9.89 10.19
CA ASN A 253 4.27 8.99 9.04
C ASN A 253 4.61 7.54 9.43
N GLY A 254 5.48 7.34 10.44
CA GLY A 254 5.87 6.01 10.90
C GLY A 254 4.79 5.25 11.67
N ALA A 255 3.88 5.96 12.34
CA ALA A 255 2.77 5.36 13.08
C ALA A 255 1.68 4.82 12.13
N PHE A 256 1.63 5.31 10.89
CA PHE A 256 0.58 5.03 9.91
C PHE A 256 1.06 4.26 8.70
N ILE A 257 2.21 3.58 8.80
CA ILE A 257 2.67 2.69 7.75
C ILE A 257 1.93 1.37 7.84
N GLU A 258 1.16 1.09 6.80
CA GLU A 258 0.39 -0.14 6.68
C GLU A 258 1.00 -1.10 5.67
N ASN A 259 0.78 -2.40 5.93
CA ASN A 259 1.04 -3.46 4.97
C ASN A 259 -0.17 -3.57 4.04
N ILE A 260 0.05 -3.35 2.75
CA ILE A 260 -0.98 -3.45 1.71
C ILE A 260 -0.91 -4.75 0.91
N SER A 261 -0.31 -5.79 1.49
CA SER A 261 -0.35 -7.13 0.90
C SER A 261 -1.79 -7.60 0.75
N TYR A 262 -2.06 -8.28 -0.38
CA TYR A 262 -3.41 -8.76 -0.65
C TYR A 262 -3.42 -10.07 -1.42
N PHE A 263 -4.56 -10.75 -1.32
CA PHE A 263 -4.97 -11.88 -2.15
C PHE A 263 -6.35 -11.55 -2.74
N LYS A 264 -6.45 -11.54 -4.07
CA LYS A 264 -7.65 -11.15 -4.80
C LYS A 264 -8.22 -12.31 -5.60
N ILE A 265 -9.54 -12.50 -5.51
CA ILE A 265 -10.30 -13.28 -6.47
C ILE A 265 -10.83 -12.31 -7.52
N SER A 266 -10.18 -12.30 -8.67
CA SER A 266 -10.47 -11.32 -9.73
C SER A 266 -11.67 -11.71 -10.56
N ASN A 267 -11.79 -13.01 -10.88
CA ASN A 267 -12.86 -13.48 -11.75
C ASN A 267 -13.32 -14.89 -11.38
N ILE A 268 -14.63 -15.09 -11.42
CA ILE A 268 -15.28 -16.41 -11.36
C ILE A 268 -16.20 -16.51 -12.56
N TYR A 269 -16.11 -17.58 -13.31
CA TYR A 269 -17.05 -17.89 -14.39
C TYR A 269 -17.60 -19.29 -14.28
N LEU A 270 -18.87 -19.45 -14.67
CA LEU A 270 -19.54 -20.71 -14.85
C LEU A 270 -20.04 -20.78 -16.29
N ASN A 271 -19.65 -21.84 -16.98
CA ASN A 271 -20.12 -22.13 -18.33
C ASN A 271 -20.87 -23.45 -18.36
N TYR A 272 -22.00 -23.47 -19.06
CA TYR A 272 -22.76 -24.67 -19.34
C TYR A 272 -22.86 -24.86 -20.85
N SER A 273 -22.31 -25.96 -21.37
CA SER A 273 -22.40 -26.33 -22.78
C SER A 273 -23.51 -27.33 -22.96
N PHE A 274 -24.51 -26.96 -23.72
CA PHE A 274 -25.66 -27.90 -23.98
C PHE A 274 -25.17 -29.07 -24.80
N PRO A 275 -25.60 -30.29 -24.44
CA PRO A 275 -25.33 -31.47 -25.27
C PRO A 275 -26.10 -31.36 -26.59
N ASP A 276 -25.59 -32.04 -27.62
CA ASP A 276 -26.23 -32.07 -28.94
C ASP A 276 -27.69 -32.55 -28.80
N ALA A 277 -28.61 -31.74 -29.32
CA ALA A 277 -30.06 -31.97 -29.26
C ALA A 277 -30.71 -31.81 -30.62
N GLN A 278 -31.83 -32.52 -30.82
CA GLN A 278 -32.54 -32.52 -32.12
C GLN A 278 -32.98 -31.08 -32.56
N TRP A 279 -33.35 -30.22 -31.61
CA TRP A 279 -33.74 -28.85 -31.92
C TRP A 279 -32.57 -28.03 -32.43
N MET A 280 -31.37 -28.26 -31.93
CA MET A 280 -30.13 -27.61 -32.40
C MET A 280 -29.84 -27.98 -33.85
N ARG A 281 -29.93 -29.29 -34.18
CA ARG A 281 -29.73 -29.77 -35.55
C ARG A 281 -30.75 -29.21 -36.52
N LYS A 282 -32.02 -29.12 -36.13
CA LYS A 282 -33.09 -28.49 -36.95
C LYS A 282 -32.80 -27.03 -37.21
N ALA A 283 -32.24 -26.29 -36.24
CA ALA A 283 -31.87 -24.90 -36.36
C ALA A 283 -30.48 -24.67 -36.99
N ARG A 284 -29.78 -25.75 -37.43
CA ARG A 284 -28.40 -25.71 -37.91
C ARG A 284 -27.40 -25.15 -36.89
N ILE A 285 -27.69 -25.32 -35.60
CA ILE A 285 -26.82 -24.88 -34.51
C ILE A 285 -25.88 -26.05 -34.17
N THR A 286 -24.59 -25.82 -34.27
CA THR A 286 -23.52 -26.79 -33.98
C THR A 286 -23.10 -26.79 -32.51
N SER A 287 -23.24 -25.66 -31.84
CA SER A 287 -22.96 -25.55 -30.41
C SER A 287 -23.83 -24.46 -29.75
N PHE A 288 -24.22 -24.70 -28.52
CA PHE A 288 -24.98 -23.74 -27.71
C PHE A 288 -24.45 -23.75 -26.27
N GLY A 289 -24.14 -22.60 -25.73
CA GLY A 289 -23.61 -22.45 -24.38
C GLY A 289 -24.09 -21.21 -23.66
N LEU A 290 -24.18 -21.32 -22.36
CA LEU A 290 -24.46 -20.24 -21.44
C LEU A 290 -23.25 -19.99 -20.57
N THR A 291 -22.87 -18.72 -20.43
CA THR A 291 -21.78 -18.30 -19.55
C THR A 291 -22.30 -17.26 -18.56
N ALA A 292 -22.05 -17.46 -17.28
CA ALA A 292 -22.21 -16.46 -16.25
C ALA A 292 -20.86 -16.15 -15.65
N SER A 293 -20.53 -14.88 -15.47
CA SER A 293 -19.28 -14.48 -14.83
C SER A 293 -19.44 -13.29 -13.90
N VAL A 294 -18.56 -13.24 -12.90
CA VAL A 294 -18.44 -12.14 -11.96
C VAL A 294 -16.97 -11.72 -11.92
N SER A 295 -16.72 -10.45 -12.14
CA SER A 295 -15.39 -9.86 -11.98
C SER A 295 -15.31 -8.93 -10.77
N ASN A 296 -14.09 -8.72 -10.24
CA ASN A 296 -13.83 -8.03 -8.98
C ASN A 296 -14.59 -8.64 -7.81
N VAL A 297 -14.43 -9.96 -7.62
CA VAL A 297 -15.26 -10.76 -6.69
C VAL A 297 -14.99 -10.36 -5.24
N CYS A 298 -13.74 -10.44 -4.79
CA CYS A 298 -13.34 -10.03 -3.46
C CYS A 298 -11.81 -9.89 -3.36
N ILE A 299 -11.39 -9.11 -2.39
CA ILE A 299 -9.99 -8.91 -2.02
C ILE A 299 -9.84 -9.11 -0.52
N PHE A 300 -8.79 -9.82 -0.13
CA PHE A 300 -8.43 -10.07 1.27
C PHE A 300 -7.13 -9.31 1.55
N SER A 301 -7.16 -8.39 2.50
CA SER A 301 -6.03 -7.55 2.89
C SER A 301 -6.23 -7.05 4.31
N ASN A 302 -5.13 -6.69 4.97
CA ASN A 302 -5.15 -5.97 6.24
C ASN A 302 -5.09 -4.44 6.04
N TYR A 303 -5.18 -3.97 4.81
CA TYR A 303 -5.20 -2.55 4.50
C TYR A 303 -6.49 -1.90 5.02
N SER A 304 -6.37 -0.78 5.72
CA SER A 304 -7.51 -0.04 6.28
C SER A 304 -8.32 0.74 5.24
N GLY A 305 -7.74 0.99 4.07
CA GLY A 305 -8.38 1.69 2.96
C GLY A 305 -9.31 0.80 2.12
N ILE A 306 -9.83 1.38 1.05
CA ILE A 306 -10.87 0.74 0.22
C ILE A 306 -10.29 -0.38 -0.64
N ASP A 307 -9.15 -0.15 -1.29
CA ASP A 307 -8.56 -1.09 -2.25
C ASP A 307 -7.03 -1.07 -2.17
N PRO A 308 -6.38 -2.18 -1.77
CA PRO A 308 -4.93 -2.26 -1.69
C PRO A 308 -4.23 -2.29 -3.06
N GLU A 309 -4.94 -2.57 -4.17
CA GLU A 309 -4.36 -2.44 -5.52
C GLU A 309 -4.24 -0.98 -5.97
N THR A 310 -5.13 -0.13 -5.48
CA THR A 310 -5.18 1.30 -5.77
C THR A 310 -5.26 2.10 -4.47
N PRO A 311 -4.18 2.14 -3.69
CA PRO A 311 -4.17 2.89 -2.43
C PRO A 311 -4.53 4.36 -2.68
N GLY A 312 -5.37 4.92 -1.80
CA GLY A 312 -5.91 6.27 -1.96
C GLY A 312 -7.14 6.38 -2.87
N ALA A 313 -7.65 5.26 -3.41
CA ALA A 313 -8.91 5.28 -4.15
C ALA A 313 -10.07 5.74 -3.26
N VAL A 314 -10.90 6.64 -3.82
CA VAL A 314 -12.08 7.18 -3.13
C VAL A 314 -13.29 6.24 -3.26
N TYR A 315 -13.31 5.42 -4.31
CA TYR A 315 -14.37 4.46 -4.58
C TYR A 315 -13.82 3.05 -4.80
N PRO A 316 -14.51 2.01 -4.32
CA PRO A 316 -14.14 0.64 -4.61
C PRO A 316 -14.32 0.31 -6.09
N GLN A 317 -13.54 -0.65 -6.59
CA GLN A 317 -13.74 -1.16 -7.94
C GLN A 317 -15.12 -1.80 -8.08
N ALA A 318 -15.81 -1.51 -9.20
CA ALA A 318 -17.13 -2.05 -9.46
C ALA A 318 -17.07 -3.57 -9.65
N ARG A 319 -18.00 -4.28 -9.03
CA ARG A 319 -18.25 -5.69 -9.30
C ARG A 319 -19.16 -5.81 -10.53
N ASN A 320 -18.71 -6.55 -11.55
CA ASN A 320 -19.44 -6.72 -12.78
C ASN A 320 -20.00 -8.13 -12.88
N PHE A 321 -21.28 -8.25 -13.23
CA PHE A 321 -21.96 -9.50 -13.52
C PHE A 321 -22.24 -9.56 -15.01
N THR A 322 -21.86 -10.65 -15.66
CA THR A 322 -22.04 -10.82 -17.10
C THR A 322 -22.74 -12.14 -17.36
N LEU A 323 -23.75 -12.09 -18.22
CA LEU A 323 -24.39 -13.26 -18.79
C LEU A 323 -24.13 -13.27 -20.30
N GLY A 324 -23.68 -14.40 -20.82
CA GLY A 324 -23.33 -14.58 -22.21
C GLY A 324 -24.00 -15.79 -22.82
N LEU A 325 -24.37 -15.68 -24.10
CA LEU A 325 -24.83 -16.76 -24.96
C LEU A 325 -23.77 -17.01 -26.04
N ASN A 326 -23.36 -18.28 -26.21
CA ASN A 326 -22.47 -18.70 -27.25
C ASN A 326 -23.24 -19.62 -28.20
N ILE A 327 -23.38 -19.22 -29.46
CA ILE A 327 -24.09 -19.97 -30.48
C ILE A 327 -23.14 -20.17 -31.68
N GLY A 328 -22.89 -21.43 -32.03
CA GLY A 328 -22.16 -21.80 -33.25
C GLY A 328 -23.12 -22.34 -34.29
N PHE A 329 -22.94 -21.96 -35.52
CA PHE A 329 -23.75 -22.41 -36.68
C PHE A 329 -22.93 -23.31 -37.60
#